data_11001d09ab8f61b7b88092493ad6e364
#
_entry.id   11001d09ab8f61b7b88092493ad6e364
#
_cell.length_a   1.000
_cell.length_b   1.000
_cell.length_c   1.000
_cell.angle_alpha   90.00
_cell.angle_beta   90.00
_cell.angle_gamma   90.00
#
_symmetry.space_group_name_H-M   'P 1'
#
loop_
_entity.id
_entity.type
_entity.pdbx_description
1 polymer ?
#
loop_
_entity_poly.entity_id
_entity_poly.type
_entity_poly.pdbx_seq_one_letter_code
_entity_poly.pdbx_strand_id
1 'polypeptide(L)'
;MFVRFLCYYQHGKGLEVPRTLFDTVWNSKAVALLSLSPRLGPARWVCALIGLWLLFAPLAFWAPTAAAYMNGTLIGMLVIGFSVLVRPAVGVSPAAETTGPTYPPGWSDFSPSIWFQRAPIIFLAFVGFFISRYLTAYQLGHIDAIWEPFFAGALDNPQNGTEEIITSSVSEAWPVPDAGLGAMIYALEIMTGLIGSTRRWRTMPWVVMAFGIMIVPLGIISITFIIIQPILLGTWCTLCLIAAAAMLIQIPYSVDELVATGQFLYRRKKAGRPLLKIFFTGHTDEGEWQDEADDFYQKPSRILRDMIGGGVNIPWNLALCVLIGGWLMLTRLTFGTTGGMADADHLIGALVITAAVTCFAETMRLFRFIIIPLGVALLITPFVYEVTTAGLINTLICGVVLIALSLRCGPAYYSYGSWDRFVR
;
A
#
# COMPACT_ATOMS: atom_id res chain seq x y z
N MET A 1 24.07 12.56 -3.37
CA MET A 1 25.09 13.52 -3.82
C MET A 1 25.22 13.56 -5.35
N PHE A 2 25.33 12.44 -6.05
CA PHE A 2 25.46 12.39 -7.52
C PHE A 2 24.18 12.84 -8.25
N VAL A 3 22.98 12.46 -7.77
CA VAL A 3 21.67 12.86 -8.33
C VAL A 3 21.39 14.36 -8.10
N ARG A 4 21.74 14.93 -6.95
CA ARG A 4 21.69 16.38 -6.70
C ARG A 4 22.62 17.18 -7.62
N PHE A 5 23.75 16.61 -7.98
CA PHE A 5 24.68 17.24 -8.92
C PHE A 5 24.08 17.30 -10.34
N LEU A 6 23.36 16.26 -10.76
CA LEU A 6 22.63 16.24 -12.03
C LEU A 6 21.44 17.21 -12.02
N CYS A 7 20.67 17.29 -10.92
CA CYS A 7 19.58 18.25 -10.78
C CYS A 7 20.04 19.71 -10.78
N TYR A 8 21.17 20.03 -10.14
CA TYR A 8 21.71 21.39 -10.13
C TYR A 8 22.19 21.86 -11.52
N TYR A 9 22.61 20.93 -12.37
CA TYR A 9 23.05 21.24 -13.74
C TYR A 9 21.87 21.47 -14.70
N GLN A 10 20.67 20.97 -14.40
CA GLN A 10 19.46 21.14 -15.23
C GLN A 10 18.79 22.51 -15.10
N HIS A 11 18.92 23.20 -13.98
CA HIS A 11 18.29 24.53 -13.78
C HIS A 11 18.95 25.66 -14.54
N GLY A 12 20.04 25.42 -15.24
CA GLY A 12 20.82 26.45 -15.92
C GLY A 12 21.01 26.34 -17.44
N LYS A 13 20.74 25.19 -18.02
CA LYS A 13 20.89 25.01 -19.50
C LYS A 13 19.93 23.94 -19.98
N GLY A 14 19.09 24.26 -20.96
CA GLY A 14 18.20 23.32 -21.64
C GLY A 14 18.98 22.11 -22.17
N LEU A 15 19.08 21.07 -21.35
CA LEU A 15 19.64 19.78 -21.77
C LEU A 15 18.58 19.08 -22.60
N GLU A 16 18.83 19.01 -23.90
CA GLU A 16 18.19 18.00 -24.73
C GLU A 16 18.42 16.64 -24.07
N VAL A 17 17.32 15.92 -23.74
CA VAL A 17 17.41 14.53 -23.27
C VAL A 17 18.30 13.78 -24.26
N PRO A 18 19.41 13.18 -23.84
CA PRO A 18 20.34 12.58 -24.76
C PRO A 18 19.59 11.60 -25.67
N ARG A 19 19.74 11.74 -26.98
CA ARG A 19 19.16 10.83 -27.99
C ARG A 19 19.47 9.37 -27.69
N THR A 20 20.58 9.13 -26.99
CA THR A 20 20.98 7.81 -26.46
C THR A 20 19.95 7.14 -25.53
N LEU A 21 19.13 7.90 -24.80
CA LEU A 21 18.05 7.31 -23.99
C LEU A 21 16.87 6.87 -24.86
N PHE A 22 16.53 7.67 -25.88
CA PHE A 22 15.55 7.31 -26.92
C PHE A 22 16.04 6.12 -27.75
N ASP A 23 17.33 6.05 -28.08
CA ASP A 23 17.92 4.94 -28.82
C ASP A 23 17.92 3.65 -28.00
N THR A 24 18.08 3.72 -26.69
CA THR A 24 17.99 2.56 -25.78
C THR A 24 16.56 2.00 -25.75
N VAL A 25 15.55 2.85 -25.70
CA VAL A 25 14.13 2.44 -25.80
C VAL A 25 13.81 1.89 -27.18
N TRP A 26 14.40 2.46 -28.25
CA TRP A 26 14.18 2.01 -29.63
C TRP A 26 14.85 0.66 -29.94
N ASN A 27 16.01 0.40 -29.37
CA ASN A 27 16.68 -0.90 -29.42
C ASN A 27 15.95 -1.98 -28.60
N SER A 28 15.02 -1.60 -27.70
CA SER A 28 14.19 -2.54 -26.95
C SER A 28 13.17 -3.29 -27.81
N LYS A 29 12.97 -2.91 -29.08
CA LYS A 29 12.11 -3.65 -30.03
C LYS A 29 12.58 -5.09 -30.20
N ALA A 30 13.89 -5.32 -30.25
CA ALA A 30 14.45 -6.66 -30.34
C ALA A 30 14.13 -7.47 -29.08
N VAL A 31 14.25 -6.88 -27.89
CA VAL A 31 13.93 -7.53 -26.62
C VAL A 31 12.43 -7.79 -26.51
N ALA A 32 11.58 -6.84 -26.96
CA ALA A 32 10.13 -7.03 -26.98
C ALA A 32 9.71 -8.17 -27.92
N LEU A 33 10.31 -8.26 -29.12
CA LEU A 33 10.06 -9.37 -30.05
C LEU A 33 10.55 -10.71 -29.49
N LEU A 34 11.71 -10.74 -28.83
CA LEU A 34 12.22 -11.92 -28.14
C LEU A 34 11.32 -12.36 -26.99
N SER A 35 10.67 -11.42 -26.30
CA SER A 35 9.74 -11.72 -25.21
C SER A 35 8.47 -12.44 -25.67
N LEU A 36 8.10 -12.38 -26.94
CA LEU A 36 6.98 -13.13 -27.51
C LEU A 36 7.26 -14.63 -27.57
N SER A 37 8.53 -15.04 -27.54
CA SER A 37 8.89 -16.46 -27.57
C SER A 37 8.73 -17.10 -26.17
N PRO A 38 7.93 -18.17 -26.01
CA PRO A 38 7.81 -18.89 -24.74
C PRO A 38 9.14 -19.49 -24.25
N ARG A 39 10.09 -19.71 -25.17
CA ARG A 39 11.41 -20.30 -24.86
C ARG A 39 12.40 -19.31 -24.25
N LEU A 40 12.13 -18.00 -24.37
CA LEU A 40 13.02 -16.93 -23.92
C LEU A 40 12.43 -16.22 -22.69
N GLY A 41 12.09 -16.99 -21.63
CA GLY A 41 11.60 -16.45 -20.36
C GLY A 41 12.42 -15.26 -19.81
N PRO A 42 13.77 -15.29 -19.84
CA PRO A 42 14.60 -14.16 -19.39
C PRO A 42 14.34 -12.85 -20.14
N ALA A 43 13.97 -12.88 -21.43
CA ALA A 43 13.67 -11.67 -22.19
C ALA A 43 12.47 -10.91 -21.63
N ARG A 44 11.48 -11.60 -21.08
CA ARG A 44 10.30 -10.98 -20.43
C ARG A 44 10.69 -10.21 -19.17
N TRP A 45 11.62 -10.73 -18.39
CA TRP A 45 12.15 -10.02 -17.21
C TRP A 45 12.92 -8.76 -17.59
N VAL A 46 13.70 -8.83 -18.67
CA VAL A 46 14.39 -7.63 -19.21
C VAL A 46 13.36 -6.58 -19.64
N CYS A 47 12.29 -6.99 -20.34
CA CYS A 47 11.19 -6.08 -20.67
C CYS A 47 10.54 -5.47 -19.42
N ALA A 48 10.27 -6.27 -18.37
CA ALA A 48 9.69 -5.76 -17.12
C ALA A 48 10.62 -4.73 -16.45
N LEU A 49 11.93 -4.96 -16.44
CA LEU A 49 12.93 -4.00 -15.93
C LEU A 49 12.99 -2.72 -16.75
N ILE A 50 12.87 -2.81 -18.08
CA ILE A 50 12.76 -1.62 -18.95
C ILE A 50 11.48 -0.85 -18.61
N GLY A 51 10.35 -1.54 -18.41
CA GLY A 51 9.11 -0.91 -18.00
C GLY A 51 9.22 -0.21 -16.63
N LEU A 52 9.90 -0.83 -15.67
CA LEU A 52 10.19 -0.24 -14.36
C LEU A 52 11.06 1.03 -14.50
N TRP A 53 12.07 0.97 -15.35
CA TRP A 53 12.89 2.14 -15.67
C TRP A 53 12.07 3.28 -16.29
N LEU A 54 11.15 2.96 -17.21
CA LEU A 54 10.26 3.95 -17.83
C LEU A 54 9.31 4.61 -16.84
N LEU A 55 8.92 3.91 -15.77
CA LEU A 55 8.16 4.50 -14.66
C LEU A 55 9.03 5.47 -13.84
N PHE A 56 10.28 5.13 -13.61
CA PHE A 56 11.19 5.90 -12.75
C PHE A 56 11.89 7.05 -13.47
N ALA A 57 12.26 6.88 -14.73
CA ALA A 57 13.06 7.84 -15.49
C ALA A 57 12.44 9.27 -15.53
N PRO A 58 11.11 9.45 -15.70
CA PRO A 58 10.51 10.78 -15.66
C PRO A 58 10.70 11.53 -14.33
N LEU A 59 10.83 10.81 -13.23
CA LEU A 59 11.08 11.36 -11.91
C LEU A 59 12.57 11.71 -11.74
N ALA A 60 13.45 10.79 -12.14
CA ALA A 60 14.91 10.97 -12.02
C ALA A 60 15.42 12.11 -12.90
N PHE A 61 14.80 12.32 -14.07
CA PHE A 61 15.19 13.35 -15.03
C PHE A 61 14.27 14.57 -15.06
N TRP A 62 13.35 14.69 -14.10
CA TRP A 62 12.43 15.82 -14.00
C TRP A 62 11.74 16.10 -15.33
N ALA A 63 10.86 15.21 -15.76
CA ALA A 63 10.19 15.30 -17.05
C ALA A 63 9.68 16.72 -17.30
N PRO A 64 10.05 17.38 -18.43
CA PRO A 64 9.79 18.80 -18.64
C PRO A 64 8.32 19.12 -18.94
N THR A 65 7.52 18.12 -19.27
CA THR A 65 6.09 18.30 -19.59
C THR A 65 5.23 17.20 -19.01
N ALA A 66 3.98 17.53 -18.69
CA ALA A 66 2.98 16.57 -18.24
C ALA A 66 2.80 15.42 -19.25
N ALA A 67 2.87 15.71 -20.55
CA ALA A 67 2.77 14.71 -21.62
C ALA A 67 3.92 13.71 -21.59
N ALA A 68 5.16 14.16 -21.36
CA ALA A 68 6.34 13.29 -21.28
C ALA A 68 6.24 12.37 -20.06
N TYR A 69 5.85 12.91 -18.90
CA TYR A 69 5.63 12.13 -17.67
C TYR A 69 4.50 11.10 -17.86
N MET A 70 3.36 11.51 -18.44
CA MET A 70 2.21 10.65 -18.74
C MET A 70 2.62 9.48 -19.65
N ASN A 71 3.32 9.80 -20.74
CA ASN A 71 3.77 8.81 -21.71
C ASN A 71 4.73 7.79 -21.09
N GLY A 72 5.73 8.24 -20.32
CA GLY A 72 6.65 7.35 -19.59
C GLY A 72 5.92 6.41 -18.64
N THR A 73 4.97 6.93 -17.87
CA THR A 73 4.17 6.14 -16.92
C THR A 73 3.29 5.12 -17.64
N LEU A 74 2.54 5.54 -18.66
CA LEU A 74 1.63 4.65 -19.41
C LEU A 74 2.41 3.55 -20.13
N ILE A 75 3.47 3.91 -20.85
CA ILE A 75 4.28 2.94 -21.58
C ILE A 75 4.99 1.99 -20.59
N GLY A 76 5.50 2.51 -19.47
CA GLY A 76 6.12 1.67 -18.44
C GLY A 76 5.15 0.62 -17.90
N MET A 77 3.93 1.01 -17.54
CA MET A 77 2.89 0.08 -17.09
C MET A 77 2.52 -0.94 -18.17
N LEU A 78 2.33 -0.51 -19.41
CA LEU A 78 1.99 -1.40 -20.54
C LEU A 78 3.12 -2.40 -20.79
N VAL A 79 4.38 -1.97 -20.79
CA VAL A 79 5.54 -2.85 -21.01
C VAL A 79 5.64 -3.89 -19.90
N ILE A 80 5.48 -3.51 -18.63
CA ILE A 80 5.43 -4.47 -17.51
C ILE A 80 4.24 -5.42 -17.71
N GLY A 81 3.04 -4.88 -17.97
CA GLY A 81 1.82 -5.66 -18.14
C GLY A 81 1.95 -6.70 -19.22
N PHE A 82 2.36 -6.32 -20.42
CA PHE A 82 2.54 -7.25 -21.54
C PHE A 82 3.67 -8.25 -21.30
N SER A 83 4.64 -7.93 -20.44
CA SER A 83 5.76 -8.84 -20.13
C SER A 83 5.36 -9.93 -19.13
N VAL A 84 4.53 -9.61 -18.13
CA VAL A 84 4.27 -10.49 -16.98
C VAL A 84 2.83 -10.98 -16.86
N LEU A 85 1.84 -10.31 -17.47
CA LEU A 85 0.42 -10.71 -17.44
C LEU A 85 0.08 -11.85 -18.42
N VAL A 86 1.05 -12.39 -19.11
CA VAL A 86 0.88 -13.47 -20.11
C VAL A 86 0.68 -14.82 -19.42
N ARG A 87 -0.18 -15.65 -19.97
CA ARG A 87 -0.33 -17.05 -19.52
C ARG A 87 0.49 -18.00 -20.43
N PRO A 88 1.20 -19.01 -19.89
CA PRO A 88 1.47 -19.24 -18.47
C PRO A 88 2.30 -18.11 -17.85
N ALA A 89 2.06 -17.82 -16.56
CA ALA A 89 2.79 -16.77 -15.85
C ALA A 89 4.30 -17.04 -15.87
N VAL A 90 5.08 -15.97 -16.03
CA VAL A 90 6.53 -16.09 -16.21
C VAL A 90 7.19 -16.71 -14.98
N GLY A 91 7.95 -17.79 -15.20
CA GLY A 91 8.71 -18.47 -14.15
C GLY A 91 7.92 -19.50 -13.33
N VAL A 92 6.62 -19.63 -13.50
CA VAL A 92 5.83 -20.67 -12.81
C VAL A 92 6.14 -22.04 -13.38
N SER A 93 6.39 -23.03 -12.50
CA SER A 93 6.60 -24.39 -12.95
C SER A 93 5.27 -25.01 -13.43
N PRO A 94 5.26 -25.79 -14.54
CA PRO A 94 4.05 -26.43 -15.02
C PRO A 94 3.38 -27.30 -13.94
N ALA A 95 4.15 -28.02 -13.14
CA ALA A 95 3.63 -28.81 -12.04
C ALA A 95 2.91 -27.95 -10.98
N ALA A 96 3.43 -26.77 -10.67
CA ALA A 96 2.76 -25.85 -9.73
C ALA A 96 1.43 -25.33 -10.29
N GLU A 97 1.32 -25.14 -11.60
CA GLU A 97 0.12 -24.62 -12.24
C GLU A 97 -1.00 -25.66 -12.35
N THR A 98 -0.63 -26.92 -12.64
CA THR A 98 -1.60 -27.98 -12.95
C THR A 98 -1.91 -28.91 -11.78
N THR A 99 -1.19 -28.84 -10.65
CA THR A 99 -1.38 -29.75 -9.51
C THR A 99 -1.51 -28.99 -8.19
N GLY A 100 -2.07 -29.66 -7.18
CA GLY A 100 -2.18 -29.16 -5.80
C GLY A 100 -3.45 -28.36 -5.53
N PRO A 101 -3.66 -27.93 -4.29
CA PRO A 101 -4.93 -27.39 -3.81
C PRO A 101 -5.22 -25.98 -4.33
N THR A 102 -6.51 -25.67 -4.45
CA THR A 102 -7.00 -24.30 -4.70
C THR A 102 -6.97 -23.46 -3.44
N TYR A 103 -7.32 -24.05 -2.29
CA TYR A 103 -7.31 -23.40 -0.99
C TYR A 103 -6.09 -23.81 -0.17
N PRO A 104 -5.55 -22.93 0.69
CA PRO A 104 -4.48 -23.32 1.60
C PRO A 104 -4.92 -24.44 2.55
N PRO A 105 -4.06 -25.42 2.84
CA PRO A 105 -4.38 -26.53 3.74
C PRO A 105 -4.83 -26.06 5.13
N GLY A 106 -5.99 -26.52 5.56
CA GLY A 106 -6.59 -26.17 6.85
C GLY A 106 -7.34 -24.83 6.87
N TRP A 107 -7.38 -24.10 5.76
CA TRP A 107 -8.26 -22.96 5.63
C TRP A 107 -9.69 -23.43 5.34
N SER A 108 -10.70 -22.69 5.81
CA SER A 108 -12.06 -22.84 5.33
C SER A 108 -12.10 -22.60 3.82
N ASP A 109 -13.14 -23.04 3.13
CA ASP A 109 -13.32 -22.94 1.67
C ASP A 109 -13.14 -21.51 1.11
N PHE A 110 -11.93 -21.00 1.26
CA PHE A 110 -11.54 -19.64 1.00
C PHE A 110 -10.10 -19.57 0.48
N SER A 111 -9.92 -19.02 -0.72
CA SER A 111 -8.61 -18.70 -1.25
C SER A 111 -8.28 -17.22 -1.01
N PRO A 112 -7.15 -16.90 -0.37
CA PRO A 112 -6.75 -15.52 -0.14
C PRO A 112 -6.32 -14.78 -1.42
N SER A 113 -6.23 -15.48 -2.55
CA SER A 113 -5.86 -14.89 -3.86
C SER A 113 -7.07 -14.65 -4.78
N ILE A 114 -8.32 -14.77 -4.27
CA ILE A 114 -9.54 -14.54 -5.06
C ILE A 114 -9.67 -13.08 -5.48
N TRP A 115 -10.40 -12.86 -6.56
CA TRP A 115 -10.64 -11.52 -7.09
C TRP A 115 -11.36 -10.60 -6.11
N PHE A 116 -12.21 -11.12 -5.24
CA PHE A 116 -12.91 -10.32 -4.22
C PHE A 116 -11.99 -9.69 -3.19
N GLN A 117 -10.80 -10.26 -2.94
CA GLN A 117 -9.76 -9.59 -2.15
C GLN A 117 -8.89 -8.67 -2.99
N ARG A 118 -8.57 -9.07 -4.22
CA ARG A 118 -7.64 -8.33 -5.09
C ARG A 118 -8.27 -7.08 -5.69
N ALA A 119 -9.55 -7.12 -6.06
CA ALA A 119 -10.22 -5.99 -6.72
C ALA A 119 -10.33 -4.74 -5.83
N PRO A 120 -10.67 -4.81 -4.52
CA PRO A 120 -10.60 -3.66 -3.63
C PRO A 120 -9.19 -3.05 -3.54
N ILE A 121 -8.17 -3.89 -3.46
CA ILE A 121 -6.77 -3.44 -3.44
C ILE A 121 -6.44 -2.68 -4.73
N ILE A 122 -6.74 -3.25 -5.88
CA ILE A 122 -6.49 -2.63 -7.19
C ILE A 122 -7.23 -1.29 -7.30
N PHE A 123 -8.50 -1.25 -6.89
CA PHE A 123 -9.29 -0.02 -6.94
C PHE A 123 -8.70 1.08 -6.03
N LEU A 124 -8.35 0.74 -4.81
CA LEU A 124 -7.74 1.69 -3.86
C LEU A 124 -6.34 2.13 -4.31
N ALA A 125 -5.57 1.22 -4.92
CA ALA A 125 -4.29 1.57 -5.53
C ALA A 125 -4.47 2.55 -6.71
N PHE A 126 -5.54 2.46 -7.50
CA PHE A 126 -5.86 3.49 -8.50
C PHE A 126 -6.16 4.84 -7.85
N VAL A 127 -6.90 4.89 -6.75
CA VAL A 127 -7.14 6.14 -6.02
C VAL A 127 -5.81 6.76 -5.58
N GLY A 128 -4.96 6.00 -4.90
CA GLY A 128 -3.63 6.44 -4.50
C GLY A 128 -2.76 6.87 -5.68
N PHE A 129 -2.79 6.12 -6.78
CA PHE A 129 -2.07 6.43 -8.01
C PHE A 129 -2.46 7.78 -8.62
N PHE A 130 -3.76 8.05 -8.79
CA PHE A 130 -4.21 9.32 -9.37
C PHE A 130 -3.91 10.52 -8.48
N ILE A 131 -4.08 10.37 -7.16
CA ILE A 131 -3.72 11.42 -6.19
C ILE A 131 -2.22 11.68 -6.27
N SER A 132 -1.38 10.67 -6.15
CA SER A 132 0.07 10.82 -6.19
C SER A 132 0.55 11.39 -7.52
N ARG A 133 -0.08 11.03 -8.64
CA ARG A 133 0.18 11.61 -9.96
C ARG A 133 -0.15 13.10 -10.01
N TYR A 134 -1.26 13.51 -9.43
CA TYR A 134 -1.69 14.90 -9.39
C TYR A 134 -0.72 15.75 -8.55
N LEU A 135 -0.34 15.25 -7.37
CA LEU A 135 0.67 15.90 -6.51
C LEU A 135 2.04 16.00 -7.21
N THR A 136 2.46 14.94 -7.90
CA THR A 136 3.72 14.94 -8.68
C THR A 136 3.70 15.99 -9.80
N ALA A 137 2.55 16.22 -10.42
CA ALA A 137 2.44 17.21 -11.48
C ALA A 137 2.75 18.62 -10.96
N TYR A 138 2.38 18.93 -9.73
CA TYR A 138 2.75 20.18 -9.08
C TYR A 138 4.26 20.21 -8.73
N GLN A 139 4.78 19.15 -8.13
CA GLN A 139 6.22 19.05 -7.80
C GLN A 139 7.13 19.19 -9.03
N LEU A 140 6.68 18.74 -10.19
CA LEU A 140 7.40 18.89 -11.46
C LEU A 140 7.14 20.23 -12.17
N GLY A 141 6.27 21.10 -11.63
CA GLY A 141 5.93 22.39 -12.21
C GLY A 141 5.04 22.27 -13.46
N HIS A 142 4.26 21.19 -13.58
CA HIS A 142 3.34 21.01 -14.71
C HIS A 142 1.97 21.68 -14.48
N ILE A 143 1.64 22.00 -13.24
CA ILE A 143 0.45 22.74 -12.79
C ILE A 143 0.86 23.78 -11.76
N ASP A 144 0.14 24.90 -11.71
CA ASP A 144 0.48 26.05 -10.88
C ASP A 144 -0.21 26.04 -9.51
N ALA A 145 -1.26 25.23 -9.32
CA ALA A 145 -2.03 25.15 -8.08
C ALA A 145 -2.63 23.77 -7.88
N ILE A 146 -2.90 23.43 -6.61
CA ILE A 146 -3.53 22.20 -6.19
C ILE A 146 -4.87 22.48 -5.52
N TRP A 147 -5.85 21.62 -5.80
CA TRP A 147 -7.14 21.65 -5.13
C TRP A 147 -6.99 21.21 -3.65
N GLU A 148 -7.35 22.11 -2.72
CA GLU A 148 -7.35 21.87 -1.28
C GLU A 148 -8.60 22.56 -0.68
N PRO A 149 -9.62 21.77 -0.26
CA PRO A 149 -10.88 22.34 0.16
C PRO A 149 -10.95 22.77 1.64
N PHE A 150 -10.04 22.27 2.51
CA PHE A 150 -10.17 22.45 3.96
C PHE A 150 -9.03 23.27 4.58
N PHE A 151 -7.83 23.22 4.03
CA PHE A 151 -6.64 23.84 4.59
C PHE A 151 -6.12 24.94 3.65
N ALA A 152 -6.92 26.01 3.57
CA ALA A 152 -6.57 27.18 2.76
C ALA A 152 -5.34 27.90 3.33
N GLY A 153 -4.57 28.54 2.46
CA GLY A 153 -3.45 29.40 2.85
C GLY A 153 -3.91 30.63 3.66
N ALA A 154 -2.98 31.23 4.38
CA ALA A 154 -3.17 32.47 5.10
C ALA A 154 -2.72 33.68 4.27
N LEU A 155 -3.03 34.92 4.74
CA LEU A 155 -2.66 36.15 4.02
C LEU A 155 -1.14 36.33 3.91
N ASP A 156 -0.40 35.85 4.89
CA ASP A 156 1.07 35.88 4.98
C ASP A 156 1.72 34.69 4.26
N ASN A 157 0.99 33.58 4.11
CA ASN A 157 1.41 32.42 3.31
C ASN A 157 0.26 31.97 2.40
N PRO A 158 0.28 32.36 1.10
CA PRO A 158 -0.83 32.06 0.19
C PRO A 158 -0.90 30.60 -0.23
N GLN A 159 0.15 29.80 0.01
CA GLN A 159 0.14 28.36 -0.27
C GLN A 159 -0.91 27.64 0.60
N ASN A 160 -1.71 26.78 -0.02
CA ASN A 160 -2.61 25.94 0.74
C ASN A 160 -1.85 24.78 1.41
N GLY A 161 -2.50 24.11 2.39
CA GLY A 161 -1.84 23.07 3.17
C GLY A 161 -1.26 21.93 2.36
N THR A 162 -1.90 21.52 1.24
CA THR A 162 -1.36 20.50 0.34
C THR A 162 -0.10 20.99 -0.37
N GLU A 163 -0.08 22.20 -0.90
CA GLU A 163 1.08 22.80 -1.55
C GLU A 163 2.26 22.92 -0.58
N GLU A 164 1.98 23.42 0.64
CA GLU A 164 3.00 23.58 1.68
C GLU A 164 3.65 22.23 2.05
N ILE A 165 2.87 21.17 2.20
CA ILE A 165 3.38 19.84 2.57
C ILE A 165 4.26 19.25 1.48
N ILE A 166 3.83 19.29 0.21
CA ILE A 166 4.57 18.64 -0.88
C ILE A 166 5.78 19.46 -1.38
N THR A 167 5.94 20.71 -0.91
CA THR A 167 7.15 21.53 -1.11
C THR A 167 7.95 21.72 0.16
N SER A 168 7.59 21.04 1.25
CA SER A 168 8.29 21.10 2.53
C SER A 168 9.70 20.51 2.47
N SER A 169 10.52 20.85 3.44
CA SER A 169 11.87 20.26 3.59
C SER A 169 11.84 18.74 3.76
N VAL A 170 10.75 18.18 4.24
CA VAL A 170 10.55 16.73 4.37
C VAL A 170 10.37 16.08 3.00
N SER A 171 9.57 16.70 2.13
CA SER A 171 9.38 16.26 0.75
C SER A 171 10.66 16.46 -0.08
N GLU A 172 11.33 17.61 0.05
CA GLU A 172 12.58 17.91 -0.64
C GLU A 172 13.80 17.09 -0.18
N ALA A 173 13.70 16.40 0.96
CA ALA A 173 14.74 15.48 1.42
C ALA A 173 14.94 14.28 0.47
N TRP A 174 13.97 13.95 -0.34
CA TRP A 174 14.03 12.89 -1.35
C TRP A 174 14.77 13.37 -2.61
N PRO A 175 15.58 12.51 -3.24
CA PRO A 175 16.33 12.87 -4.45
C PRO A 175 15.47 13.06 -5.71
N VAL A 176 14.20 12.66 -5.64
CA VAL A 176 13.18 12.75 -6.69
C VAL A 176 11.87 13.15 -6.05
N PRO A 177 10.87 13.64 -6.80
CA PRO A 177 9.54 13.94 -6.26
C PRO A 177 8.97 12.75 -5.48
N ASP A 178 8.73 12.91 -4.17
CA ASP A 178 8.27 11.85 -3.28
C ASP A 178 6.87 11.38 -3.64
N ALA A 179 5.96 12.28 -4.03
CA ALA A 179 4.66 11.91 -4.56
C ALA A 179 4.77 11.05 -5.83
N GLY A 180 5.82 11.30 -6.65
CA GLY A 180 6.10 10.49 -7.84
C GLY A 180 6.55 9.08 -7.51
N LEU A 181 7.32 8.88 -6.46
CA LEU A 181 7.64 7.54 -5.94
C LEU A 181 6.38 6.84 -5.47
N GLY A 182 5.49 7.54 -4.77
CA GLY A 182 4.17 7.02 -4.39
C GLY A 182 3.37 6.55 -5.61
N ALA A 183 3.28 7.38 -6.66
CA ALA A 183 2.61 7.01 -7.90
C ALA A 183 3.22 5.77 -8.57
N MET A 184 4.53 5.65 -8.58
CA MET A 184 5.22 4.47 -9.13
C MET A 184 4.90 3.21 -8.33
N ILE A 185 4.90 3.29 -7.00
CA ILE A 185 4.59 2.13 -6.14
C ILE A 185 3.13 1.71 -6.32
N TYR A 186 2.18 2.65 -6.32
CA TYR A 186 0.77 2.34 -6.61
C TYR A 186 0.58 1.71 -8.00
N ALA A 187 1.31 2.18 -9.03
CA ALA A 187 1.30 1.54 -10.34
C ALA A 187 1.77 0.08 -10.27
N LEU A 188 2.83 -0.20 -9.51
CA LEU A 188 3.32 -1.57 -9.29
C LEU A 188 2.34 -2.41 -8.47
N GLU A 189 1.63 -1.83 -7.51
CA GLU A 189 0.56 -2.51 -6.76
C GLU A 189 -0.59 -2.93 -7.69
N ILE A 190 -1.05 -2.02 -8.56
CA ILE A 190 -2.06 -2.34 -9.57
C ILE A 190 -1.58 -3.51 -10.43
N MET A 191 -0.35 -3.45 -10.93
CA MET A 191 0.21 -4.50 -11.79
C MET A 191 0.33 -5.83 -11.04
N THR A 192 0.88 -5.85 -9.84
CA THR A 192 1.00 -7.07 -9.03
C THR A 192 -0.37 -7.60 -8.58
N GLY A 193 -1.34 -6.72 -8.33
CA GLY A 193 -2.73 -7.09 -8.09
C GLY A 193 -3.35 -7.87 -9.26
N LEU A 194 -3.01 -7.54 -10.49
CA LEU A 194 -3.53 -8.19 -11.71
C LEU A 194 -2.81 -9.52 -12.06
N ILE A 195 -1.57 -9.73 -11.58
CA ILE A 195 -0.74 -10.90 -11.94
C ILE A 195 -1.20 -12.16 -11.19
N GLY A 196 -1.19 -13.29 -11.89
CA GLY A 196 -1.39 -14.64 -11.35
C GLY A 196 -2.86 -15.05 -11.18
N SER A 197 -3.06 -16.36 -10.98
CA SER A 197 -4.36 -16.99 -10.74
C SER A 197 -4.77 -16.85 -9.26
N THR A 198 -5.94 -17.39 -8.92
CA THR A 198 -6.45 -17.51 -7.53
C THR A 198 -5.61 -18.45 -6.65
N ARG A 199 -4.60 -19.10 -7.22
CA ARG A 199 -3.65 -19.98 -6.54
C ARG A 199 -2.25 -19.36 -6.43
N ARG A 200 -2.10 -18.04 -6.68
CA ARG A 200 -0.78 -17.39 -6.70
C ARG A 200 -0.05 -17.44 -5.35
N TRP A 201 -0.77 -17.62 -4.24
CA TRP A 201 -0.18 -17.82 -2.91
C TRP A 201 0.83 -18.99 -2.86
N ARG A 202 0.72 -20.00 -3.77
CA ARG A 202 1.65 -21.12 -3.90
C ARG A 202 2.34 -21.23 -5.26
N THR A 203 1.72 -20.69 -6.33
CA THR A 203 2.30 -20.74 -7.67
C THR A 203 3.29 -19.60 -7.93
N MET A 204 3.07 -18.45 -7.28
CA MET A 204 3.88 -17.24 -7.45
C MET A 204 4.21 -16.57 -6.10
N PRO A 205 4.84 -17.30 -5.14
CA PRO A 205 5.13 -16.75 -3.81
C PRO A 205 5.89 -15.42 -3.84
N TRP A 206 6.82 -15.28 -4.77
CA TRP A 206 7.63 -14.08 -4.93
C TRP A 206 6.80 -12.84 -5.30
N VAL A 207 5.71 -12.99 -6.08
CA VAL A 207 4.82 -11.87 -6.43
C VAL A 207 4.07 -11.39 -5.18
N VAL A 208 3.53 -12.34 -4.41
CA VAL A 208 2.82 -12.04 -3.16
C VAL A 208 3.74 -11.37 -2.14
N MET A 209 4.96 -11.90 -1.99
CA MET A 209 5.94 -11.30 -1.07
C MET A 209 6.45 -9.95 -1.57
N ALA A 210 6.68 -9.78 -2.87
CA ALA A 210 7.03 -8.48 -3.45
C ALA A 210 5.93 -7.44 -3.22
N PHE A 211 4.67 -7.83 -3.38
CA PHE A 211 3.52 -6.99 -3.05
C PHE A 211 3.51 -6.59 -1.57
N GLY A 212 3.75 -7.52 -0.65
CA GLY A 212 3.87 -7.23 0.78
C GLY A 212 5.04 -6.29 1.11
N ILE A 213 6.18 -6.46 0.42
CA ILE A 213 7.35 -5.57 0.55
C ILE A 213 7.03 -4.15 0.04
N MET A 214 6.14 -3.99 -0.93
CA MET A 214 5.70 -2.67 -1.38
C MET A 214 4.70 -2.04 -0.41
N ILE A 215 3.65 -2.77 -0.01
CA ILE A 215 2.59 -2.25 0.87
C ILE A 215 3.10 -1.88 2.25
N VAL A 216 3.92 -2.71 2.90
CA VAL A 216 4.32 -2.48 4.30
C VAL A 216 5.19 -1.22 4.44
N PRO A 217 6.30 -1.03 3.67
CA PRO A 217 7.06 0.21 3.74
C PRO A 217 6.25 1.44 3.30
N LEU A 218 5.46 1.33 2.22
CA LEU A 218 4.64 2.45 1.78
C LEU A 218 3.60 2.84 2.83
N GLY A 219 2.97 1.86 3.48
CA GLY A 219 2.05 2.09 4.59
C GLY A 219 2.73 2.80 5.77
N ILE A 220 3.94 2.36 6.17
CA ILE A 220 4.72 3.01 7.23
C ILE A 220 5.06 4.46 6.87
N ILE A 221 5.54 4.70 5.64
CA ILE A 221 5.88 6.05 5.15
C ILE A 221 4.63 6.93 5.12
N SER A 222 3.51 6.42 4.59
CA SER A 222 2.25 7.18 4.51
C SER A 222 1.75 7.58 5.89
N ILE A 223 1.75 6.65 6.86
CA ILE A 223 1.35 6.92 8.24
C ILE A 223 2.30 7.94 8.88
N THR A 224 3.61 7.79 8.68
CA THR A 224 4.61 8.72 9.19
C THR A 224 4.37 10.13 8.63
N PHE A 225 4.11 10.25 7.33
CA PHE A 225 3.82 11.54 6.72
C PHE A 225 2.54 12.18 7.29
N ILE A 226 1.49 11.41 7.53
CA ILE A 226 0.28 11.93 8.17
C ILE A 226 0.56 12.42 9.59
N ILE A 227 1.37 11.69 10.35
CA ILE A 227 1.72 12.06 11.73
C ILE A 227 2.52 13.38 11.76
N ILE A 228 3.51 13.54 10.88
CA ILE A 228 4.38 14.70 10.91
C ILE A 228 3.75 15.98 10.34
N GLN A 229 2.69 15.89 9.53
CA GLN A 229 2.04 17.05 8.94
C GLN A 229 1.68 18.12 9.98
N PRO A 230 0.79 17.88 10.95
CA PRO A 230 0.45 18.90 11.94
C PRO A 230 1.52 19.12 13.01
N ILE A 231 2.41 18.14 13.24
CA ILE A 231 3.42 18.20 14.30
C ILE A 231 4.63 19.04 13.85
N LEU A 232 5.13 18.81 12.65
CA LEU A 232 6.34 19.47 12.14
C LEU A 232 6.05 20.64 11.19
N LEU A 233 4.97 20.51 10.39
CA LEU A 233 4.68 21.47 9.34
C LEU A 233 3.51 22.41 9.72
N GLY A 234 2.75 22.08 10.76
CA GLY A 234 1.66 22.92 11.28
C GLY A 234 0.39 22.91 10.41
N THR A 235 0.37 22.18 9.31
CA THR A 235 -0.73 22.13 8.36
C THR A 235 -1.08 20.68 7.95
N TRP A 236 -2.09 20.53 7.10
CA TRP A 236 -2.59 19.25 6.65
C TRP A 236 -2.77 19.23 5.12
N CYS A 237 -2.67 18.06 4.54
CA CYS A 237 -2.93 17.81 3.13
C CYS A 237 -4.14 16.87 2.98
N THR A 238 -5.25 17.37 2.47
CA THR A 238 -6.46 16.58 2.25
C THR A 238 -6.22 15.39 1.33
N LEU A 239 -5.51 15.60 0.24
CA LEU A 239 -5.21 14.54 -0.73
C LEU A 239 -4.30 13.46 -0.12
N CYS A 240 -3.34 13.85 0.72
CA CYS A 240 -2.48 12.90 1.42
C CYS A 240 -3.27 12.06 2.43
N LEU A 241 -4.25 12.66 3.13
CA LEU A 241 -5.16 11.94 4.02
C LEU A 241 -6.00 10.91 3.28
N ILE A 242 -6.53 11.26 2.09
CA ILE A 242 -7.31 10.34 1.26
C ILE A 242 -6.41 9.19 0.75
N ALA A 243 -5.20 9.48 0.29
CA ALA A 243 -4.26 8.46 -0.16
C ALA A 243 -3.84 7.52 0.98
N ALA A 244 -3.59 8.07 2.18
CA ALA A 244 -3.28 7.28 3.38
C ALA A 244 -4.47 6.40 3.82
N ALA A 245 -5.69 6.91 3.76
CA ALA A 245 -6.90 6.13 4.05
C ALA A 245 -7.06 4.98 3.04
N ALA A 246 -6.84 5.23 1.74
CA ALA A 246 -6.86 4.21 0.71
C ALA A 246 -5.80 3.12 0.99
N MET A 247 -4.58 3.50 1.37
CA MET A 247 -3.51 2.58 1.73
C MET A 247 -3.87 1.75 2.98
N LEU A 248 -4.40 2.38 4.02
CA LEU A 248 -4.78 1.68 5.26
C LEU A 248 -5.85 0.61 4.99
N ILE A 249 -6.85 0.91 4.15
CA ILE A 249 -7.92 -0.03 3.80
C ILE A 249 -7.37 -1.20 2.97
N GLN A 250 -6.30 -1.04 2.20
CA GLN A 250 -5.68 -2.14 1.47
C GLN A 250 -5.00 -3.17 2.37
N ILE A 251 -4.50 -2.77 3.55
CA ILE A 251 -3.77 -3.65 4.47
C ILE A 251 -4.58 -4.90 4.82
N PRO A 252 -5.81 -4.82 5.36
CA PRO A 252 -6.58 -6.00 5.72
C PRO A 252 -6.88 -6.95 4.55
N TYR A 253 -7.03 -6.44 3.33
CA TYR A 253 -7.25 -7.31 2.16
C TYR A 253 -5.98 -8.03 1.69
N SER A 254 -4.79 -7.50 2.00
CA SER A 254 -3.52 -8.05 1.53
C SER A 254 -2.92 -9.11 2.47
N VAL A 255 -3.22 -9.03 3.75
CA VAL A 255 -2.52 -9.81 4.78
C VAL A 255 -2.81 -11.30 4.70
N ASP A 256 -4.03 -11.70 4.38
CA ASP A 256 -4.42 -13.11 4.30
C ASP A 256 -3.58 -13.85 3.26
N GLU A 257 -3.33 -13.23 2.11
CA GLU A 257 -2.50 -13.82 1.07
C GLU A 257 -1.03 -13.95 1.49
N LEU A 258 -0.50 -12.97 2.23
CA LEU A 258 0.85 -13.03 2.81
C LEU A 258 0.97 -14.15 3.83
N VAL A 259 -0.02 -14.33 4.71
CA VAL A 259 -0.05 -15.42 5.70
C VAL A 259 -0.09 -16.77 5.02
N ALA A 260 -0.97 -16.97 4.04
CA ALA A 260 -1.08 -18.22 3.28
C ALA A 260 0.22 -18.58 2.56
N THR A 261 0.85 -17.60 1.93
CA THR A 261 2.14 -17.75 1.25
C THR A 261 3.25 -18.10 2.25
N GLY A 262 3.30 -17.44 3.40
CA GLY A 262 4.23 -17.76 4.48
C GLY A 262 4.07 -19.17 5.01
N GLN A 263 2.82 -19.60 5.26
CA GLN A 263 2.51 -20.98 5.67
C GLN A 263 2.93 -22.00 4.60
N PHE A 264 2.68 -21.72 3.31
CA PHE A 264 3.11 -22.56 2.21
C PHE A 264 4.63 -22.73 2.18
N LEU A 265 5.37 -21.63 2.22
CA LEU A 265 6.84 -21.66 2.20
C LEU A 265 7.40 -22.40 3.43
N TYR A 266 6.79 -22.22 4.60
CA TYR A 266 7.16 -22.94 5.82
C TYR A 266 6.94 -24.46 5.67
N ARG A 267 5.79 -24.91 5.12
CA ARG A 267 5.52 -26.33 4.87
C ARG A 267 6.54 -26.92 3.90
N ARG A 268 6.86 -26.21 2.81
CA ARG A 268 7.86 -26.68 1.83
C ARG A 268 9.28 -26.75 2.42
N LYS A 269 9.64 -25.77 3.27
CA LYS A 269 10.91 -25.83 4.03
C LYS A 269 10.95 -27.04 4.94
N LYS A 270 9.89 -27.30 5.71
CA LYS A 270 9.79 -28.46 6.60
C LYS A 270 9.86 -29.80 5.86
N ALA A 271 9.36 -29.85 4.61
CA ALA A 271 9.45 -31.01 3.72
C ALA A 271 10.82 -31.16 3.05
N GLY A 272 11.84 -30.39 3.44
CA GLY A 272 13.22 -30.48 2.92
C GLY A 272 13.36 -30.01 1.46
N ARG A 273 12.40 -29.25 0.93
CA ARG A 273 12.44 -28.80 -0.47
C ARG A 273 13.28 -27.53 -0.63
N PRO A 274 13.90 -27.30 -1.80
CA PRO A 274 14.75 -26.14 -2.08
C PRO A 274 13.94 -24.85 -2.10
N LEU A 275 13.95 -24.11 -0.98
CA LEU A 275 13.09 -22.97 -0.73
C LEU A 275 13.24 -21.86 -1.75
N LEU A 276 14.49 -21.51 -2.14
CA LEU A 276 14.76 -20.43 -3.08
C LEU A 276 14.15 -20.72 -4.47
N LYS A 277 14.27 -21.97 -4.93
CA LYS A 277 13.66 -22.40 -6.20
C LYS A 277 12.14 -22.29 -6.11
N ILE A 278 11.53 -22.81 -5.03
CA ILE A 278 10.08 -22.78 -4.82
C ILE A 278 9.57 -21.34 -4.71
N PHE A 279 10.30 -20.47 -4.06
CA PHE A 279 9.95 -19.06 -3.95
C PHE A 279 9.72 -18.40 -5.32
N PHE A 280 10.61 -18.67 -6.29
CA PHE A 280 10.50 -18.07 -7.63
C PHE A 280 9.64 -18.87 -8.62
N THR A 281 9.57 -20.19 -8.51
CA THR A 281 8.88 -21.04 -9.51
C THR A 281 7.55 -21.62 -9.03
N GLY A 282 7.21 -21.42 -7.77
CA GLY A 282 6.06 -22.07 -7.14
C GLY A 282 6.26 -23.59 -6.99
N HIS A 283 5.30 -24.22 -6.35
CA HIS A 283 5.25 -25.67 -6.14
C HIS A 283 3.81 -26.11 -5.84
N THR A 284 3.58 -27.45 -5.90
CA THR A 284 2.36 -28.04 -5.34
C THR A 284 2.36 -28.00 -3.81
N ASP A 285 1.20 -28.11 -3.19
CA ASP A 285 1.02 -28.28 -1.75
C ASP A 285 0.11 -29.49 -1.47
N GLU A 286 -0.08 -29.85 -0.21
CA GLU A 286 -1.00 -30.88 0.22
C GLU A 286 -2.46 -30.42 0.06
N GLY A 287 -3.35 -31.30 -0.35
CA GLY A 287 -4.77 -31.01 -0.55
C GLY A 287 -5.22 -31.30 -1.99
N GLU A 288 -6.54 -31.27 -2.18
CA GLU A 288 -7.17 -31.59 -3.43
C GLU A 288 -7.39 -30.35 -4.30
N TRP A 289 -7.35 -30.57 -5.61
CA TRP A 289 -7.79 -29.57 -6.58
C TRP A 289 -9.31 -29.39 -6.47
N GLN A 290 -9.76 -28.17 -6.37
CA GLN A 290 -11.18 -27.81 -6.44
C GLN A 290 -11.37 -26.87 -7.62
N ASP A 291 -12.47 -27.08 -8.34
CA ASP A 291 -12.85 -26.16 -9.41
C ASP A 291 -13.16 -24.78 -8.80
N GLU A 292 -12.60 -23.75 -9.43
CA GLU A 292 -12.86 -22.38 -9.02
C GLU A 292 -14.31 -22.05 -9.40
N ALA A 293 -15.13 -21.69 -8.41
CA ALA A 293 -16.42 -21.09 -8.69
C ALA A 293 -16.21 -19.79 -9.48
N ASP A 294 -17.00 -19.60 -10.55
CA ASP A 294 -16.96 -18.35 -11.31
C ASP A 294 -17.68 -17.26 -10.51
N ASP A 295 -16.93 -16.57 -9.65
CA ASP A 295 -17.43 -15.61 -8.69
C ASP A 295 -18.18 -14.43 -9.34
N PHE A 296 -17.89 -14.15 -10.63
CA PHE A 296 -18.53 -13.05 -11.36
C PHE A 296 -19.87 -13.39 -12.02
N TYR A 297 -20.28 -14.66 -12.05
CA TYR A 297 -21.61 -15.08 -12.54
C TYR A 297 -22.74 -14.90 -11.52
N GLN A 298 -22.54 -14.03 -10.52
CA GLN A 298 -23.54 -13.73 -9.48
C GLN A 298 -24.25 -12.39 -9.75
N LYS A 299 -25.31 -12.11 -8.96
CA LYS A 299 -25.95 -10.80 -9.00
C LYS A 299 -24.96 -9.70 -8.57
N PRO A 300 -24.91 -8.52 -9.24
CA PRO A 300 -23.95 -7.45 -8.93
C PRO A 300 -23.92 -7.03 -7.46
N SER A 301 -25.10 -7.01 -6.79
CA SER A 301 -25.18 -6.69 -5.36
C SER A 301 -24.50 -7.73 -4.46
N ARG A 302 -24.47 -8.99 -4.86
CA ARG A 302 -23.78 -10.05 -4.14
C ARG A 302 -22.28 -9.97 -4.38
N ILE A 303 -21.86 -9.75 -5.64
CA ILE A 303 -20.46 -9.51 -6.00
C ILE A 303 -19.89 -8.35 -5.16
N LEU A 304 -20.61 -7.22 -5.11
CA LEU A 304 -20.17 -6.05 -4.34
C LEU A 304 -20.06 -6.35 -2.84
N ARG A 305 -21.04 -7.09 -2.28
CA ARG A 305 -20.99 -7.48 -0.87
C ARG A 305 -19.82 -8.43 -0.57
N ASP A 306 -19.58 -9.39 -1.45
CA ASP A 306 -18.52 -10.38 -1.29
C ASP A 306 -17.13 -9.73 -1.50
N MET A 307 -17.02 -8.72 -2.37
CA MET A 307 -15.81 -7.88 -2.51
C MET A 307 -15.51 -7.06 -1.25
N ILE A 308 -16.53 -6.48 -0.63
CA ILE A 308 -16.35 -5.70 0.62
C ILE A 308 -16.03 -6.63 1.79
N GLY A 309 -16.68 -7.82 1.84
CA GLY A 309 -16.55 -8.78 2.92
C GLY A 309 -15.43 -9.82 2.75
N GLY A 310 -14.68 -9.81 1.63
CA GLY A 310 -13.72 -10.86 1.27
C GLY A 310 -12.55 -11.00 2.26
N GLY A 311 -12.69 -11.81 3.31
CA GLY A 311 -11.69 -12.00 4.38
C GLY A 311 -11.58 -10.85 5.38
N VAL A 312 -12.28 -9.74 5.12
CA VAL A 312 -12.30 -8.56 5.99
C VAL A 312 -13.57 -8.54 6.80
N ASN A 313 -13.42 -8.44 8.11
CA ASN A 313 -14.52 -8.37 9.06
C ASN A 313 -14.32 -7.16 9.98
N ILE A 314 -15.32 -6.30 10.05
CA ILE A 314 -15.29 -5.06 10.83
C ILE A 314 -16.06 -5.24 12.14
N PRO A 315 -15.43 -5.70 13.23
CA PRO A 315 -16.08 -5.75 14.53
C PRO A 315 -16.36 -4.35 15.04
N TRP A 316 -17.51 -4.17 15.67
CA TRP A 316 -17.93 -2.88 16.19
C TRP A 316 -16.93 -2.24 17.17
N ASN A 317 -16.25 -3.04 18.00
CA ASN A 317 -15.23 -2.56 18.93
C ASN A 317 -14.01 -1.97 18.20
N LEU A 318 -13.53 -2.61 17.14
CA LEU A 318 -12.44 -2.07 16.33
C LEU A 318 -12.88 -0.87 15.49
N ALA A 319 -14.12 -0.89 14.96
CA ALA A 319 -14.68 0.29 14.28
C ALA A 319 -14.73 1.51 15.22
N LEU A 320 -15.12 1.28 16.48
CA LEU A 320 -15.13 2.34 17.49
C LEU A 320 -13.70 2.82 17.83
N CYS A 321 -12.70 1.92 17.86
CA CYS A 321 -11.28 2.32 18.01
C CYS A 321 -10.85 3.25 16.85
N VAL A 322 -11.26 2.97 15.61
CA VAL A 322 -10.97 3.85 14.46
C VAL A 322 -11.61 5.23 14.64
N LEU A 323 -12.87 5.27 15.08
CA LEU A 323 -13.55 6.53 15.33
C LEU A 323 -12.90 7.36 16.45
N ILE A 324 -12.51 6.70 17.56
CA ILE A 324 -11.79 7.35 18.66
C ILE A 324 -10.41 7.83 18.20
N GLY A 325 -9.70 7.02 17.41
CA GLY A 325 -8.41 7.44 16.85
C GLY A 325 -8.55 8.67 15.95
N GLY A 326 -9.55 8.70 15.05
CA GLY A 326 -9.86 9.87 14.24
C GLY A 326 -10.23 11.10 15.08
N TRP A 327 -11.02 10.91 16.13
CA TRP A 327 -11.35 11.96 17.09
C TRP A 327 -10.10 12.54 17.77
N LEU A 328 -9.18 11.68 18.24
CA LEU A 328 -7.92 12.10 18.84
C LEU A 328 -7.05 12.92 17.88
N MET A 329 -7.01 12.55 16.60
CA MET A 329 -6.28 13.32 15.58
C MET A 329 -6.84 14.73 15.40
N LEU A 330 -8.12 14.98 15.74
CA LEU A 330 -8.82 16.25 15.55
C LEU A 330 -8.92 17.08 16.84
N THR A 331 -8.33 16.67 17.97
CA THR A 331 -8.41 17.39 19.27
C THR A 331 -7.82 18.79 19.18
N ARG A 332 -6.79 19.00 18.35
CA ARG A 332 -6.23 20.32 18.06
C ARG A 332 -7.28 21.29 17.47
N LEU A 333 -8.17 20.79 16.64
CA LEU A 333 -9.22 21.59 15.98
C LEU A 333 -10.47 21.75 16.85
N THR A 334 -10.78 20.76 17.70
CA THR A 334 -12.04 20.71 18.47
C THR A 334 -11.92 21.29 19.88
N PHE A 335 -10.83 21.01 20.59
CA PHE A 335 -10.59 21.49 21.96
C PHE A 335 -9.53 22.60 22.05
N GLY A 336 -8.95 23.00 20.91
CA GLY A 336 -7.86 23.96 20.91
C GLY A 336 -6.65 23.47 21.71
N THR A 337 -6.45 22.15 21.82
CA THR A 337 -5.23 21.58 22.41
C THR A 337 -4.02 21.99 21.59
N THR A 338 -2.93 22.39 22.27
CA THR A 338 -1.71 22.90 21.64
C THR A 338 -0.48 22.17 22.14
N GLY A 339 0.65 22.36 21.46
CA GLY A 339 1.95 21.83 21.88
C GLY A 339 1.96 20.30 21.98
N GLY A 340 2.80 19.77 22.88
CA GLY A 340 3.05 18.33 23.01
C GLY A 340 1.82 17.48 23.31
N MET A 341 0.77 18.04 23.92
CA MET A 341 -0.48 17.32 24.16
C MET A 341 -1.23 17.05 22.85
N ALA A 342 -1.35 18.07 21.98
CA ALA A 342 -1.98 17.91 20.67
C ALA A 342 -1.19 16.97 19.77
N ASP A 343 0.14 17.01 19.86
CA ASP A 343 1.04 16.13 19.10
C ASP A 343 0.90 14.69 19.56
N ALA A 344 0.82 14.45 20.87
CA ALA A 344 0.62 13.13 21.44
C ALA A 344 -0.74 12.52 21.06
N ASP A 345 -1.83 13.30 21.16
CA ASP A 345 -3.18 12.88 20.76
C ASP A 345 -3.19 12.48 19.26
N HIS A 346 -2.58 13.30 18.40
CA HIS A 346 -2.51 13.03 16.97
C HIS A 346 -1.71 11.78 16.65
N LEU A 347 -0.50 11.64 17.22
CA LEU A 347 0.36 10.48 17.05
C LEU A 347 -0.34 9.19 17.49
N ILE A 348 -0.89 9.19 18.70
CA ILE A 348 -1.54 8.00 19.27
C ILE A 348 -2.82 7.68 18.47
N GLY A 349 -3.60 8.69 18.10
CA GLY A 349 -4.79 8.53 17.26
C GLY A 349 -4.49 7.85 15.92
N ALA A 350 -3.46 8.30 15.21
CA ALA A 350 -3.03 7.71 13.94
C ALA A 350 -2.57 6.24 14.10
N LEU A 351 -1.81 5.94 15.16
CA LEU A 351 -1.36 4.59 15.47
C LEU A 351 -2.52 3.66 15.87
N VAL A 352 -3.50 4.16 16.63
CA VAL A 352 -4.72 3.41 16.99
C VAL A 352 -5.53 3.07 15.73
N ILE A 353 -5.73 4.02 14.81
CA ILE A 353 -6.42 3.77 13.54
C ILE A 353 -5.68 2.67 12.77
N THR A 354 -4.37 2.80 12.65
CA THR A 354 -3.53 1.83 11.92
C THR A 354 -3.65 0.43 12.51
N ALA A 355 -3.54 0.29 13.82
CA ALA A 355 -3.66 -1.00 14.51
C ALA A 355 -5.08 -1.58 14.36
N ALA A 356 -6.12 -0.76 14.55
CA ALA A 356 -7.51 -1.20 14.46
C ALA A 356 -7.91 -1.62 13.04
N VAL A 357 -7.53 -0.85 12.01
CA VAL A 357 -7.80 -1.18 10.60
C VAL A 357 -7.05 -2.45 10.19
N THR A 358 -5.78 -2.61 10.59
CA THR A 358 -5.03 -3.85 10.35
C THR A 358 -5.75 -5.07 10.93
N CYS A 359 -6.39 -4.92 12.11
CA CYS A 359 -7.17 -5.97 12.75
C CYS A 359 -8.52 -6.27 12.08
N PHE A 360 -8.94 -5.55 11.05
CA PHE A 360 -10.11 -5.94 10.25
C PHE A 360 -9.83 -7.24 9.46
N ALA A 361 -8.57 -7.53 9.13
CA ALA A 361 -8.17 -8.89 8.76
C ALA A 361 -8.24 -9.80 9.98
N GLU A 362 -8.97 -10.92 9.87
CA GLU A 362 -9.08 -11.89 10.97
C GLU A 362 -7.72 -12.47 11.36
N THR A 363 -6.83 -12.67 10.39
CA THR A 363 -5.46 -13.17 10.60
C THR A 363 -4.60 -12.23 11.45
N MET A 364 -4.96 -10.95 11.54
CA MET A 364 -4.23 -9.92 12.31
C MET A 364 -4.91 -9.51 13.61
N ARG A 365 -5.88 -10.26 14.11
CA ARG A 365 -6.61 -9.96 15.35
C ARG A 365 -5.71 -9.75 16.57
N LEU A 366 -4.54 -10.39 16.61
CA LEU A 366 -3.57 -10.24 17.68
C LEU A 366 -3.03 -8.81 17.79
N PHE A 367 -2.94 -8.07 16.65
CA PHE A 367 -2.46 -6.68 16.63
C PHE A 367 -3.31 -5.73 17.47
N ARG A 368 -4.56 -6.08 17.83
CA ARG A 368 -5.42 -5.27 18.72
C ARG A 368 -4.75 -4.97 20.08
N PHE A 369 -3.86 -5.86 20.55
CA PHE A 369 -3.16 -5.65 21.81
C PHE A 369 -2.15 -4.50 21.76
N ILE A 370 -1.76 -4.00 20.58
CA ILE A 370 -0.96 -2.78 20.43
C ILE A 370 -1.75 -1.55 20.90
N ILE A 371 -3.08 -1.59 20.82
CA ILE A 371 -3.94 -0.50 21.29
C ILE A 371 -3.85 -0.35 22.82
N ILE A 372 -3.51 -1.39 23.58
CA ILE A 372 -3.37 -1.32 25.04
C ILE A 372 -2.26 -0.34 25.46
N PRO A 373 -0.98 -0.54 25.04
CA PRO A 373 0.07 0.43 25.39
C PRO A 373 -0.19 1.84 24.84
N LEU A 374 -0.87 1.98 23.69
CA LEU A 374 -1.28 3.28 23.18
C LEU A 374 -2.33 3.94 24.09
N GLY A 375 -3.32 3.18 24.57
CA GLY A 375 -4.29 3.66 25.56
C GLY A 375 -3.64 4.01 26.88
N VAL A 376 -2.65 3.25 27.37
CA VAL A 376 -1.87 3.57 28.56
C VAL A 376 -1.07 4.86 28.35
N ALA A 377 -0.47 5.05 27.19
CA ALA A 377 0.23 6.30 26.84
C ALA A 377 -0.71 7.51 26.95
N LEU A 378 -1.96 7.41 26.44
CA LEU A 378 -2.97 8.46 26.60
C LEU A 378 -3.30 8.76 28.07
N LEU A 379 -3.27 7.77 28.95
CA LEU A 379 -3.48 8.01 30.39
C LEU A 379 -2.31 8.74 31.05
N ILE A 380 -1.13 8.70 30.46
CA ILE A 380 0.10 9.32 30.99
C ILE A 380 0.31 10.72 30.43
N THR A 381 0.01 10.96 29.15
CA THR A 381 0.29 12.23 28.45
C THR A 381 -0.24 13.48 29.16
N PRO A 382 -1.44 13.53 29.78
CA PRO A 382 -1.92 14.70 30.48
C PRO A 382 -1.14 15.09 31.74
N PHE A 383 -0.31 14.17 32.25
CA PHE A 383 0.57 14.46 33.38
C PHE A 383 1.96 14.91 32.95
N VAL A 384 2.25 14.82 31.66
CA VAL A 384 3.55 15.22 31.07
C VAL A 384 3.43 16.58 30.38
N TYR A 385 2.29 16.86 29.75
CA TYR A 385 2.06 18.04 28.96
C TYR A 385 0.94 18.92 29.59
N GLU A 386 1.04 20.21 29.37
CA GLU A 386 -0.03 21.14 29.76
C GLU A 386 -1.29 20.83 28.97
N VAL A 387 -2.42 20.74 29.68
CA VAL A 387 -3.71 20.41 29.08
C VAL A 387 -4.85 21.15 29.79
N THR A 388 -5.87 21.53 29.03
CA THR A 388 -7.11 22.06 29.60
C THR A 388 -7.89 20.99 30.36
N THR A 389 -8.73 21.33 31.30
CA THR A 389 -9.58 20.38 32.06
C THR A 389 -10.43 19.53 31.10
N ALA A 390 -10.97 20.14 30.05
CA ALA A 390 -11.75 19.42 29.02
C ALA A 390 -10.89 18.41 28.25
N GLY A 391 -9.68 18.81 27.83
CA GLY A 391 -8.70 17.93 27.17
C GLY A 391 -8.28 16.77 28.09
N LEU A 392 -7.99 17.03 29.36
CA LEU A 392 -7.65 15.99 30.35
C LEU A 392 -8.75 14.92 30.43
N ILE A 393 -10.00 15.34 30.64
CA ILE A 393 -11.14 14.41 30.75
C ILE A 393 -11.30 13.60 29.46
N ASN A 394 -11.25 14.27 28.29
CA ASN A 394 -11.35 13.62 26.98
C ASN A 394 -10.29 12.53 26.80
N THR A 395 -9.02 12.85 27.03
CA THR A 395 -7.91 11.92 26.80
C THR A 395 -7.94 10.74 27.75
N LEU A 396 -8.28 10.98 29.04
CA LEU A 396 -8.43 9.89 30.01
C LEU A 396 -9.58 8.94 29.64
N ILE A 397 -10.74 9.47 29.24
CA ILE A 397 -11.87 8.66 28.77
C ILE A 397 -11.47 7.85 27.54
N CYS A 398 -10.88 8.49 26.52
CA CYS A 398 -10.43 7.81 25.32
C CYS A 398 -9.43 6.68 25.63
N GLY A 399 -8.46 6.92 26.52
CA GLY A 399 -7.46 5.93 26.92
C GLY A 399 -8.10 4.69 27.56
N VAL A 400 -8.98 4.89 28.54
CA VAL A 400 -9.69 3.78 29.22
C VAL A 400 -10.57 3.01 28.24
N VAL A 401 -11.34 3.72 27.39
CA VAL A 401 -12.24 3.08 26.42
C VAL A 401 -11.45 2.29 25.38
N LEU A 402 -10.35 2.80 24.84
CA LEU A 402 -9.50 2.09 23.90
C LEU A 402 -8.94 0.80 24.49
N ILE A 403 -8.45 0.83 25.73
CA ILE A 403 -7.98 -0.37 26.45
C ILE A 403 -9.13 -1.38 26.56
N ALA A 404 -10.31 -0.97 27.02
CA ALA A 404 -11.46 -1.86 27.19
C ALA A 404 -11.92 -2.49 25.87
N LEU A 405 -11.97 -1.71 24.78
CA LEU A 405 -12.37 -2.18 23.45
C LEU A 405 -11.37 -3.17 22.86
N SER A 406 -10.07 -2.96 23.09
CA SER A 406 -8.99 -3.83 22.56
C SER A 406 -8.96 -5.22 23.19
N LEU A 407 -9.54 -5.41 24.37
CA LEU A 407 -9.63 -6.72 25.03
C LEU A 407 -10.58 -7.68 24.29
N ARG A 408 -11.56 -7.16 23.54
CA ARG A 408 -12.49 -7.98 22.75
C ARG A 408 -11.87 -8.35 21.40
N CYS A 409 -11.91 -9.64 21.04
CA CYS A 409 -11.41 -10.12 19.76
C CYS A 409 -12.36 -9.75 18.60
N GLY A 410 -13.66 -9.74 18.86
CA GLY A 410 -14.68 -9.73 17.81
C GLY A 410 -14.88 -11.11 17.19
N PRO A 411 -15.90 -11.27 16.32
CA PRO A 411 -16.16 -12.54 15.64
C PRO A 411 -15.06 -12.87 14.64
N ALA A 412 -14.71 -14.15 14.52
CA ALA A 412 -13.88 -14.73 13.48
C ALA A 412 -14.67 -15.84 12.81
N TYR A 413 -14.87 -15.73 11.50
CA TYR A 413 -15.77 -16.61 10.73
C TYR A 413 -15.01 -17.71 9.99
N TYR A 414 -13.74 -17.48 9.68
CA TYR A 414 -12.92 -18.39 8.87
C TYR A 414 -11.88 -19.12 9.72
N SER A 415 -11.42 -20.26 9.20
CA SER A 415 -10.28 -21.00 9.73
C SER A 415 -9.07 -20.74 8.86
N TYR A 416 -7.91 -20.59 9.49
CA TYR A 416 -6.63 -20.26 8.86
C TYR A 416 -5.56 -21.34 9.15
N GLY A 417 -6.01 -22.56 9.45
CA GLY A 417 -5.15 -23.71 9.72
C GLY A 417 -4.21 -23.48 10.91
N SER A 418 -2.91 -23.61 10.71
CA SER A 418 -1.94 -23.42 11.81
C SER A 418 -1.92 -22.01 12.39
N TRP A 419 -2.55 -21.03 11.74
CA TRP A 419 -2.60 -19.63 12.17
C TRP A 419 -3.76 -19.34 13.13
N ASP A 420 -4.74 -20.24 13.27
CA ASP A 420 -5.94 -20.06 14.11
C ASP A 420 -5.60 -19.69 15.57
N ARG A 421 -4.49 -20.17 16.08
CA ARG A 421 -3.98 -19.82 17.43
C ARG A 421 -3.69 -18.32 17.64
N PHE A 422 -3.55 -17.56 16.56
CA PHE A 422 -3.30 -16.11 16.59
C PHE A 422 -4.57 -15.30 16.28
N VAL A 423 -5.63 -15.96 15.82
CA VAL A 423 -6.91 -15.33 15.49
C VAL A 423 -7.85 -15.33 16.71
N ARG A 424 -7.83 -16.39 17.50
CA ARG A 424 -8.75 -16.65 18.63
C ARG A 424 -8.09 -16.51 19.97
#